data_54d476db48f00c37265a75406797bd07
#
_entry.id   54d476db48f00c37265a75406797bd07
#
_cell.length_a   1.000
_cell.length_b   1.000
_cell.length_c   1.000
_cell.angle_alpha   90.00
_cell.angle_beta   90.00
_cell.angle_gamma   90.00
#
_symmetry.space_group_name_H-M   'P 1'
#
loop_
_entity.id
_entity.type
_entity.pdbx_description
1 polymer ?
#
loop_
_entity_poly.entity_id
_entity_poly.type
_entity_poly.pdbx_seq_one_letter_code
_entity_poly.pdbx_strand_id
1 'polypeptide(L)' 'MIAERDNTKYSFARESRLLILAKARVWASEGWQVVITDADGKSYTSSEFDQFAAA' A
#
# COMPACT_ATOMS: atom_id res chain seq x y z
N MET A 1 0.39 -3.70 4.22
CA MET A 1 0.07 -3.44 2.81
C MET A 1 -0.42 -4.71 2.14
N ILE A 2 -1.47 -4.60 1.37
CA ILE A 2 -2.00 -5.71 0.60
C ILE A 2 -2.00 -5.29 -0.87
N ALA A 3 -1.44 -6.12 -1.74
CA ALA A 3 -1.44 -5.89 -3.17
C ALA A 3 -2.14 -7.06 -3.87
N GLU A 4 -3.08 -6.77 -4.76
CA GLU A 4 -3.89 -7.79 -5.41
C GLU A 4 -3.98 -7.55 -6.91
N ARG A 5 -3.85 -8.62 -7.69
CA ARG A 5 -3.98 -8.57 -9.14
C ARG A 5 -4.22 -9.98 -9.67
N ASP A 6 -5.23 -10.14 -10.55
CA ASP A 6 -5.51 -11.39 -11.27
C ASP A 6 -5.56 -12.62 -10.35
N ASN A 7 -6.28 -12.53 -9.25
CA ASN A 7 -6.41 -13.58 -8.23
C ASN A 7 -5.12 -13.84 -7.45
N THR A 8 -4.10 -13.02 -7.61
CA THR A 8 -2.87 -13.09 -6.84
C THR A 8 -2.90 -12.02 -5.76
N LYS A 9 -2.56 -12.40 -4.54
CA LYS A 9 -2.59 -11.47 -3.41
C LYS A 9 -1.32 -11.63 -2.59
N TYR A 10 -0.68 -10.50 -2.31
CA TYR A 10 0.50 -10.45 -1.46
C TYR A 10 0.23 -9.57 -0.26
N SER A 11 0.73 -9.98 0.91
CA SER A 11 0.65 -9.21 2.14
C SER A 11 2.04 -8.84 2.60
N PHE A 12 2.20 -7.60 3.02
CA PHE A 12 3.45 -7.11 3.57
C PHE A 12 3.15 -6.47 4.92
N ALA A 13 3.98 -6.79 5.92
CA ALA A 13 3.81 -6.27 7.27
C ALA A 13 5.16 -5.90 7.84
N ARG A 14 5.17 -5.02 8.84
CA ARG A 14 6.37 -4.61 9.57
C ARG A 14 7.41 -3.91 8.71
N GLU A 15 6.97 -3.31 7.63
CA GLU A 15 7.85 -2.50 6.80
C GLU A 15 7.84 -1.06 7.32
N SER A 16 8.93 -0.31 7.07
CA SER A 16 8.92 1.10 7.42
C SER A 16 7.93 1.85 6.52
N ARG A 17 7.42 2.99 6.99
CA ARG A 17 6.45 3.77 6.24
C ARG A 17 6.98 4.18 4.86
N LEU A 18 8.22 4.63 4.80
CA LEU A 18 8.82 5.02 3.53
C LEU A 18 8.96 3.85 2.57
N LEU A 19 9.35 2.69 3.09
CA LEU A 19 9.52 1.50 2.27
C LEU A 19 8.18 1.00 1.74
N ILE A 20 7.17 0.95 2.60
CA ILE A 20 5.82 0.56 2.21
C ILE A 20 5.28 1.49 1.11
N LEU A 21 5.45 2.79 1.29
CA LEU A 21 4.96 3.76 0.32
C LEU A 21 5.65 3.60 -1.03
N ALA A 22 6.96 3.42 -1.03
CA ALA A 22 7.72 3.21 -2.25
C ALA A 22 7.26 1.96 -3.00
N LYS A 23 7.12 0.84 -2.28
CA LYS A 23 6.61 -0.40 -2.88
C LYS A 23 5.20 -0.23 -3.40
N ALA A 24 4.34 0.42 -2.63
CA ALA A 24 2.95 0.61 -3.02
C ALA A 24 2.83 1.42 -4.31
N ARG A 25 3.63 2.45 -4.47
CA ARG A 25 3.62 3.26 -5.69
C ARG A 25 4.06 2.47 -6.91
N VAL A 26 5.11 1.67 -6.77
CA VAL A 26 5.61 0.83 -7.86
C VAL A 26 4.54 -0.20 -8.25
N TRP A 27 3.99 -0.91 -7.28
CA TRP A 27 2.98 -1.93 -7.57
C TRP A 27 1.72 -1.33 -8.17
N ALA A 28 1.28 -0.18 -7.67
CA ALA A 28 0.10 0.50 -8.22
C ALA A 28 0.34 0.92 -9.68
N SER A 29 1.54 1.35 -10.01
CA SER A 29 1.88 1.74 -11.39
C SER A 29 1.88 0.54 -12.34
N GLU A 30 2.04 -0.68 -11.81
CA GLU A 30 2.00 -1.91 -12.60
C GLU A 30 0.59 -2.50 -12.70
N GLY A 31 -0.41 -1.79 -12.22
CA GLY A 31 -1.79 -2.24 -12.32
C GLY A 31 -2.31 -3.03 -11.13
N TRP A 32 -1.55 -3.10 -10.04
CA TRP A 32 -2.01 -3.77 -8.83
C TRP A 32 -2.95 -2.88 -8.04
N GLN A 33 -3.93 -3.49 -7.41
CA GLN A 33 -4.74 -2.80 -6.41
C GLN A 33 -4.01 -2.89 -5.09
N VAL A 34 -3.62 -1.75 -4.55
CA VAL A 34 -2.80 -1.72 -3.34
C VAL A 34 -3.56 -0.97 -2.25
N VAL A 35 -3.60 -1.58 -1.07
CA VAL A 35 -4.20 -0.97 0.12
C VAL A 35 -3.16 -1.00 1.24
N ILE A 36 -2.91 0.15 1.84
CA ILE A 36 -2.01 0.26 2.99
C ILE A 36 -2.86 0.46 4.23
N THR A 37 -2.58 -0.32 5.27
CA THR A 37 -3.25 -0.16 6.57
C THR A 37 -2.20 0.25 7.59
N ASP A 38 -2.47 1.33 8.32
CA ASP A 38 -1.55 1.82 9.34
C ASP A 38 -1.78 1.13 10.69
N ALA A 39 -0.99 1.53 11.69
CA ALA A 39 -1.07 0.95 13.02
C ALA A 39 -2.41 1.23 13.71
N ASP A 40 -3.10 2.26 13.31
CA ASP A 40 -4.42 2.62 13.86
C ASP A 40 -5.56 1.89 13.15
N GLY A 41 -5.24 1.04 12.18
CA GLY A 41 -6.24 0.30 11.43
C GLY A 41 -6.86 1.09 10.29
N LYS A 42 -6.34 2.27 9.98
CA LYS A 42 -6.85 3.07 8.88
C LYS A 42 -6.27 2.59 7.56
N SER A 43 -7.13 2.43 6.56
CA SER A 43 -6.73 1.95 5.24
C SER A 43 -6.60 3.10 4.24
N TYR A 44 -5.61 2.98 3.37
CA TYR A 44 -5.33 3.96 2.32
C TYR A 44 -5.26 3.26 0.98
N THR A 45 -6.02 3.74 0.01
CA THR A 45 -5.96 3.25 -1.37
C THR A 45 -4.90 4.04 -2.13
N SER A 46 -4.68 3.68 -3.40
CA SER A 46 -3.65 4.36 -4.21
C SER A 46 -3.90 5.86 -4.35
N SER A 47 -5.17 6.30 -4.38
CA SER A 47 -5.50 7.72 -4.45
C SER A 47 -5.24 8.46 -3.13
N GLU A 48 -4.98 7.73 -2.06
CA GLU A 48 -4.79 8.28 -0.72
C GLU A 48 -3.35 8.14 -0.22
N PHE A 49 -2.44 7.69 -1.06
CA PHE A 49 -1.04 7.49 -0.67
C PHE A 49 -0.39 8.77 -0.16
N ASP A 50 -0.76 9.92 -0.71
CA ASP A 50 -0.23 11.20 -0.25
C ASP A 50 -0.65 11.50 1.18
N GLN A 51 -1.86 11.11 1.55
CA GLN A 51 -2.33 11.26 2.92
C GLN A 51 -1.56 10.36 3.88
N PHE A 52 -1.26 9.15 3.45
CA PHE A 52 -0.45 8.22 4.23
C PHE A 52 0.95 8.78 4.45
N ALA A 53 1.54 9.37 3.43
CA ALA A 53 2.87 9.97 3.53
C ALA A 53 2.90 11.18 4.44
N ALA A 54 1.80 11.93 4.51
CA ALA A 54 1.70 13.13 5.34
C ALA A 54 1.33 12.85 6.80
N ALA A 55 0.87 11.65 7.08
CA ALA A 55 0.38 11.29 8.43
C ALA A 55 1.49 11.14 9.46
#